data_cc1d66340bd61f4d5170ae4bc12606d0
#
_entry.id   cc1d66340bd61f4d5170ae4bc12606d0
#
_cell.length_a   1.000
_cell.length_b   1.000
_cell.length_c   1.000
_cell.angle_alpha   90.00
_cell.angle_beta   90.00
_cell.angle_gamma   90.00
#
_symmetry.space_group_name_H-M   'P 1'
#
loop_
_entity.id
_entity.type
_entity.pdbx_description
1 polymer ?
#
loop_
_entity_poly.entity_id
_entity_poly.type
_entity_poly.pdbx_seq_one_letter_code
_entity_poly.pdbx_strand_id
1 'polypeptide(L)'
;FLAENVMGILSLGQGKVVKQIVKEFSEIAIDEGFPGYEVNMYKLNAADYGVPQGRKRVIFLGVSKEVHESKRDILFGNFPPKPINSNKKESPLPNHKTLFHAIGDLPEPEESSEKTIQNHYGTKHKVKLNGYMGNRKLSWDKPGPTIVGRGGGTGGPVIAVHPNLKRRFTVRETARIQSFPDDFVFLGSTSSQFRQIGNAVAVDFAYHLGKVLKDFEENKLLTQAQKSIKFTNHH
;
A
#
# COMPACT_ATOMS: atom_id res chain seq x y z
N PHE A 1 -8.02 -14.36 -6.75
CA PHE A 1 -8.20 -12.91 -6.54
C PHE A 1 -7.32 -12.38 -5.41
N LEU A 2 -7.08 -11.07 -5.43
CA LEU A 2 -6.44 -10.35 -4.35
C LEU A 2 -7.30 -9.11 -4.02
N ALA A 3 -7.66 -8.97 -2.73
CA ALA A 3 -8.44 -7.83 -2.24
C ALA A 3 -7.73 -7.13 -1.08
N GLU A 4 -7.73 -5.78 -1.09
CA GLU A 4 -7.10 -4.94 -0.05
C GLU A 4 -8.16 -4.24 0.78
N ASN A 5 -7.93 -4.17 2.09
CA ASN A 5 -8.78 -3.40 2.98
C ASN A 5 -7.98 -2.77 4.13
N VAL A 6 -8.59 -1.80 4.80
CA VAL A 6 -8.00 -1.14 5.97
C VAL A 6 -7.98 -2.08 7.19
N MET A 7 -7.02 -1.85 8.11
CA MET A 7 -6.91 -2.66 9.33
C MET A 7 -8.18 -2.66 10.20
N GLY A 8 -8.99 -1.59 10.13
CA GLY A 8 -10.24 -1.47 10.88
C GLY A 8 -11.27 -2.56 10.58
N ILE A 9 -11.21 -3.20 9.42
CA ILE A 9 -12.12 -4.30 9.05
C ILE A 9 -12.00 -5.49 10.03
N LEU A 10 -10.82 -5.68 10.63
CA LEU A 10 -10.57 -6.78 11.56
C LEU A 10 -11.37 -6.69 12.87
N SER A 11 -11.71 -5.47 13.28
CA SER A 11 -12.49 -5.21 14.51
C SER A 11 -13.96 -4.89 14.23
N LEU A 12 -14.32 -4.69 12.96
CA LEU A 12 -15.69 -4.34 12.57
C LEU A 12 -16.66 -5.47 12.95
N GLY A 13 -17.73 -5.11 13.67
CA GLY A 13 -18.68 -6.08 14.20
C GLY A 13 -18.04 -7.15 15.11
N GLN A 14 -17.02 -6.77 15.90
CA GLN A 14 -16.24 -7.71 16.74
C GLN A 14 -15.60 -8.85 15.95
N GLY A 15 -15.15 -8.55 14.71
CA GLY A 15 -14.54 -9.51 13.80
C GLY A 15 -15.53 -10.37 13.00
N LYS A 16 -16.83 -10.20 13.18
CA LYS A 16 -17.86 -10.96 12.43
C LYS A 16 -17.81 -10.65 10.93
N VAL A 17 -17.57 -9.36 10.57
CA VAL A 17 -17.52 -8.93 9.16
C VAL A 17 -16.41 -9.65 8.37
N VAL A 18 -15.22 -9.77 8.94
CA VAL A 18 -14.11 -10.49 8.27
C VAL A 18 -14.45 -11.97 8.09
N LYS A 19 -15.03 -12.60 9.12
CA LYS A 19 -15.46 -14.01 9.03
C LYS A 19 -16.50 -14.20 7.93
N GLN A 20 -17.46 -13.27 7.84
CA GLN A 20 -18.48 -13.30 6.80
C GLN A 20 -17.88 -13.13 5.41
N ILE A 21 -16.97 -12.16 5.20
CA ILE A 21 -16.28 -11.96 3.92
C ILE A 21 -15.57 -13.24 3.47
N VAL A 22 -14.79 -13.87 4.37
CA VAL A 22 -14.08 -15.12 4.04
C VAL A 22 -15.07 -16.22 3.69
N LYS A 23 -16.17 -16.35 4.45
CA LYS A 23 -17.23 -17.34 4.18
C LYS A 23 -17.85 -17.11 2.80
N GLU A 24 -18.30 -15.90 2.51
CA GLU A 24 -18.94 -15.55 1.23
C GLU A 24 -18.03 -15.85 0.03
N PHE A 25 -16.76 -15.52 0.09
CA PHE A 25 -15.81 -15.91 -0.97
C PHE A 25 -15.58 -17.41 -1.04
N SER A 26 -15.61 -18.12 0.07
CA SER A 26 -15.42 -19.57 0.10
C SER A 26 -16.61 -20.33 -0.49
N GLU A 27 -17.79 -19.72 -0.49
CA GLU A 27 -19.07 -20.31 -0.88
C GLU A 27 -19.69 -19.66 -2.13
N ILE A 28 -19.02 -18.65 -2.72
CA ILE A 28 -19.56 -17.92 -3.87
C ILE A 28 -19.86 -18.86 -5.05
N ALA A 29 -21.07 -18.73 -5.60
CA ALA A 29 -21.55 -19.46 -6.77
C ALA A 29 -21.48 -21.01 -6.66
N ILE A 30 -21.47 -21.58 -5.46
CA ILE A 30 -21.51 -23.05 -5.26
C ILE A 30 -22.76 -23.65 -5.91
N ASP A 31 -23.90 -22.99 -5.79
CA ASP A 31 -25.17 -23.42 -6.38
C ASP A 31 -25.14 -23.40 -7.92
N GLU A 32 -24.21 -22.68 -8.52
CA GLU A 32 -23.95 -22.60 -9.95
C GLU A 32 -22.86 -23.58 -10.42
N GLY A 33 -22.36 -24.43 -9.50
CA GLY A 33 -21.34 -25.44 -9.79
C GLY A 33 -19.89 -24.95 -9.63
N PHE A 34 -19.66 -23.71 -9.20
CA PHE A 34 -18.32 -23.22 -8.89
C PHE A 34 -17.91 -23.64 -7.48
N PRO A 35 -16.74 -24.27 -7.25
CA PRO A 35 -16.38 -24.81 -5.92
C PRO A 35 -16.01 -23.74 -4.88
N GLY A 36 -16.02 -22.46 -5.25
CA GLY A 36 -15.62 -21.35 -4.40
C GLY A 36 -14.11 -21.17 -4.31
N TYR A 37 -13.69 -20.32 -3.38
CA TYR A 37 -12.27 -20.01 -3.15
C TYR A 37 -11.76 -20.56 -1.83
N GLU A 38 -10.49 -20.92 -1.79
CA GLU A 38 -9.71 -21.00 -0.56
C GLU A 38 -9.12 -19.61 -0.29
N VAL A 39 -9.39 -19.04 0.90
CA VAL A 39 -9.05 -17.62 1.19
C VAL A 39 -8.15 -17.51 2.40
N ASN A 40 -6.98 -16.91 2.21
CA ASN A 40 -6.05 -16.56 3.28
C ASN A 40 -5.95 -15.05 3.47
N MET A 41 -5.72 -14.63 4.70
CA MET A 41 -5.67 -13.23 5.09
C MET A 41 -4.31 -12.86 5.69
N TYR A 42 -3.75 -11.74 5.25
CA TYR A 42 -2.43 -11.25 5.65
C TYR A 42 -2.48 -9.81 6.11
N LYS A 43 -1.72 -9.49 7.17
CA LYS A 43 -1.55 -8.11 7.66
C LYS A 43 -0.20 -7.60 7.21
N LEU A 44 -0.18 -6.67 6.28
CA LEU A 44 1.05 -6.18 5.66
C LEU A 44 1.20 -4.67 5.87
N ASN A 45 2.45 -4.20 5.80
CA ASN A 45 2.77 -2.79 5.83
C ASN A 45 3.48 -2.40 4.52
N ALA A 46 2.93 -1.47 3.77
CA ALA A 46 3.50 -1.03 2.50
C ALA A 46 4.94 -0.52 2.61
N ALA A 47 5.34 0.02 3.79
CA ALA A 47 6.72 0.45 4.03
C ALA A 47 7.73 -0.71 3.91
N ASP A 48 7.34 -1.95 4.20
CA ASP A 48 8.18 -3.13 4.09
C ASP A 48 8.48 -3.49 2.62
N TYR A 49 7.78 -2.86 1.68
CA TYR A 49 7.85 -3.07 0.22
C TYR A 49 8.29 -1.82 -0.55
N GLY A 50 9.09 -0.97 0.08
CA GLY A 50 9.69 0.19 -0.57
C GLY A 50 8.83 1.45 -0.66
N VAL A 51 7.59 1.43 -0.17
CA VAL A 51 6.73 2.62 -0.12
C VAL A 51 7.18 3.55 1.01
N PRO A 52 7.41 4.84 0.76
CA PRO A 52 7.83 5.80 1.80
C PRO A 52 6.67 6.23 2.72
N GLN A 53 5.84 5.25 3.12
CA GLN A 53 4.61 5.48 3.89
C GLN A 53 4.32 4.33 4.84
N GLY A 54 4.03 4.66 6.10
CA GLY A 54 3.47 3.71 7.06
C GLY A 54 2.00 3.41 6.74
N ARG A 55 1.74 2.38 5.90
CA ARG A 55 0.40 2.00 5.44
C ARG A 55 0.15 0.53 5.73
N LYS A 56 -0.47 0.23 6.87
CA LYS A 56 -0.86 -1.14 7.23
C LYS A 56 -2.18 -1.50 6.58
N ARG A 57 -2.25 -2.69 5.98
CA ARG A 57 -3.42 -3.18 5.25
C ARG A 57 -3.66 -4.66 5.51
N VAL A 58 -4.91 -5.05 5.36
CA VAL A 58 -5.32 -6.45 5.29
C VAL A 58 -5.42 -6.83 3.82
N ILE A 59 -4.73 -7.90 3.45
CA ILE A 59 -4.77 -8.47 2.11
C ILE A 59 -5.46 -9.83 2.20
N PHE A 60 -6.49 -10.02 1.41
CA PHE A 60 -7.12 -11.32 1.20
C PHE A 60 -6.60 -11.88 -0.12
N LEU A 61 -6.03 -13.06 -0.08
CA LEU A 61 -5.68 -13.84 -1.25
C LEU A 61 -6.64 -15.02 -1.34
N GLY A 62 -7.41 -15.08 -2.41
CA GLY A 62 -8.30 -16.19 -2.71
C GLY A 62 -7.84 -16.93 -3.96
N VAL A 63 -7.75 -18.25 -3.87
CA VAL A 63 -7.42 -19.14 -4.98
C VAL A 63 -8.61 -20.06 -5.22
N SER A 64 -9.07 -20.16 -6.48
CA SER A 64 -10.17 -21.07 -6.85
C SER A 64 -9.85 -22.49 -6.43
N LYS A 65 -10.83 -23.18 -5.86
CA LYS A 65 -10.70 -24.59 -5.50
C LYS A 65 -10.64 -25.52 -6.73
N GLU A 66 -10.89 -25.00 -7.93
CA GLU A 66 -10.61 -25.72 -9.19
C GLU A 66 -9.10 -25.90 -9.42
N VAL A 67 -8.27 -25.00 -8.87
CA VAL A 67 -6.81 -25.14 -8.91
C VAL A 67 -6.42 -26.30 -8.00
N HIS A 68 -5.62 -27.24 -8.53
CA HIS A 68 -5.16 -28.40 -7.76
C HIS A 68 -4.49 -27.99 -6.44
N GLU A 69 -4.77 -28.73 -5.36
CA GLU A 69 -4.35 -28.40 -3.99
C GLU A 69 -2.84 -28.12 -3.89
N SER A 70 -2.00 -28.97 -4.47
CA SER A 70 -0.55 -28.79 -4.45
C SER A 70 -0.10 -27.47 -5.09
N LYS A 71 -0.81 -26.94 -6.10
CA LYS A 71 -0.53 -25.63 -6.69
C LYS A 71 -0.99 -24.50 -5.77
N ARG A 72 -2.15 -24.65 -5.09
CA ARG A 72 -2.59 -23.68 -4.08
C ARG A 72 -1.58 -23.57 -2.96
N ASP A 73 -1.07 -24.69 -2.44
CA ASP A 73 -0.05 -24.73 -1.40
C ASP A 73 1.25 -24.03 -1.81
N ILE A 74 1.66 -24.15 -3.07
CA ILE A 74 2.81 -23.42 -3.61
C ILE A 74 2.55 -21.91 -3.55
N LEU A 75 1.38 -21.44 -3.97
CA LEU A 75 1.07 -20.01 -3.94
C LEU A 75 1.01 -19.50 -2.50
N PHE A 76 0.24 -20.14 -1.62
CA PHE A 76 0.13 -19.74 -0.22
C PHE A 76 1.46 -19.79 0.53
N GLY A 77 2.32 -20.77 0.23
CA GLY A 77 3.66 -20.88 0.78
C GLY A 77 4.66 -19.81 0.28
N ASN A 78 4.34 -19.10 -0.80
CA ASN A 78 5.14 -18.00 -1.34
C ASN A 78 4.52 -16.63 -1.11
N PHE A 79 3.29 -16.56 -0.61
CA PHE A 79 2.60 -15.32 -0.25
C PHE A 79 2.51 -15.17 1.28
N PRO A 80 2.74 -13.99 1.83
CA PRO A 80 3.06 -12.75 1.17
C PRO A 80 4.50 -12.71 0.63
N PRO A 81 4.83 -11.81 -0.33
CA PRO A 81 6.21 -11.62 -0.76
C PRO A 81 7.11 -11.26 0.42
N LYS A 82 8.38 -11.63 0.33
CA LYS A 82 9.36 -11.27 1.37
C LYS A 82 9.52 -9.75 1.43
N PRO A 83 9.57 -9.14 2.63
CA PRO A 83 9.91 -7.73 2.79
C PRO A 83 11.26 -7.41 2.14
N ILE A 84 11.38 -6.20 1.57
CA ILE A 84 12.63 -5.66 1.02
C ILE A 84 13.19 -4.53 1.88
N ASN A 85 12.41 -4.01 2.83
CA ASN A 85 12.82 -2.99 3.80
C ASN A 85 12.36 -3.38 5.21
N SER A 86 13.08 -2.92 6.22
CA SER A 86 12.72 -3.15 7.62
C SER A 86 13.38 -2.13 8.55
N ASN A 87 12.65 -1.62 9.53
CA ASN A 87 13.20 -0.79 10.62
C ASN A 87 13.49 -1.61 11.88
N LYS A 88 13.48 -2.94 11.81
CA LYS A 88 13.90 -3.78 12.94
C LYS A 88 15.42 -3.69 13.09
N LYS A 89 15.90 -3.47 14.32
CA LYS A 89 17.31 -3.21 14.63
C LYS A 89 18.27 -4.32 14.15
N GLU A 90 17.82 -5.55 14.14
CA GLU A 90 18.62 -6.72 13.75
C GLU A 90 18.34 -7.22 12.34
N SER A 91 17.57 -6.45 11.54
CA SER A 91 17.26 -6.82 10.18
C SER A 91 18.44 -6.53 9.25
N PRO A 92 18.84 -7.47 8.37
CA PRO A 92 19.84 -7.21 7.34
C PRO A 92 19.29 -6.36 6.18
N LEU A 93 17.97 -6.08 6.16
CA LEU A 93 17.32 -5.31 5.11
C LEU A 93 17.59 -3.81 5.30
N PRO A 94 17.59 -3.02 4.21
CA PRO A 94 17.62 -1.56 4.29
C PRO A 94 16.46 -1.03 5.12
N ASN A 95 16.67 0.11 5.77
CA ASN A 95 15.59 0.81 6.47
C ASN A 95 14.45 1.20 5.52
N HIS A 96 13.27 1.44 6.07
CA HIS A 96 12.13 1.98 5.31
C HIS A 96 12.50 3.30 4.62
N LYS A 97 12.03 3.50 3.40
CA LYS A 97 12.12 4.80 2.72
C LYS A 97 11.38 5.86 3.54
N THR A 98 11.93 7.06 3.57
CA THR A 98 11.45 8.19 4.38
C THR A 98 10.79 9.26 3.51
N LEU A 99 10.21 10.30 4.12
CA LEU A 99 9.70 11.45 3.38
C LEU A 99 10.80 12.12 2.54
N PHE A 100 12.04 12.20 3.05
CA PHE A 100 13.15 12.74 2.30
C PHE A 100 13.39 11.99 0.98
N HIS A 101 13.33 10.66 1.00
CA HIS A 101 13.48 9.85 -0.21
C HIS A 101 12.33 10.05 -1.22
N ALA A 102 11.14 10.42 -0.75
CA ALA A 102 9.98 10.60 -1.60
C ALA A 102 9.91 11.97 -2.26
N ILE A 103 10.21 13.03 -1.50
CA ILE A 103 9.86 14.41 -1.88
C ILE A 103 10.99 15.42 -1.61
N GLY A 104 12.16 14.97 -1.13
CA GLY A 104 13.24 15.89 -0.75
C GLY A 104 13.91 16.60 -1.92
N ASP A 105 13.74 16.10 -3.14
CA ASP A 105 14.27 16.66 -4.39
C ASP A 105 13.27 17.59 -5.11
N LEU A 106 12.00 17.64 -4.64
CA LEU A 106 11.01 18.53 -5.25
C LEU A 106 11.25 19.99 -4.86
N PRO A 107 11.17 20.93 -5.81
CA PRO A 107 11.25 22.36 -5.52
C PRO A 107 10.02 22.83 -4.72
N GLU A 108 10.05 24.04 -4.21
CA GLU A 108 8.83 24.65 -3.63
C GLU A 108 7.78 24.85 -4.75
N PRO A 109 6.49 24.61 -4.47
CA PRO A 109 5.44 24.65 -5.47
C PRO A 109 5.27 25.99 -6.21
N GLU A 110 5.63 27.10 -5.58
CA GLU A 110 5.57 28.45 -6.15
C GLU A 110 6.67 28.66 -7.20
N GLU A 111 7.79 27.94 -7.10
CA GLU A 111 8.90 27.96 -8.04
C GLU A 111 8.69 26.98 -9.21
N SER A 112 7.73 26.07 -9.05
CA SER A 112 7.37 25.05 -10.04
C SER A 112 6.24 25.58 -10.90
N SER A 113 6.51 25.85 -12.19
CA SER A 113 5.43 26.05 -13.14
C SER A 113 4.69 24.71 -13.37
N GLU A 114 3.38 24.71 -13.57
CA GLU A 114 2.60 23.49 -13.93
C GLU A 114 3.17 22.77 -15.17
N LYS A 115 4.01 23.46 -15.97
CA LYS A 115 4.65 22.92 -17.15
C LYS A 115 5.85 22.02 -16.85
N THR A 116 6.47 22.15 -15.67
CA THR A 116 7.67 21.39 -15.32
C THR A 116 7.37 20.15 -14.48
N ILE A 117 6.50 20.28 -13.46
CA ILE A 117 6.14 19.14 -12.58
C ILE A 117 4.62 19.09 -12.46
N GLN A 118 4.02 18.09 -13.12
CA GLN A 118 2.56 17.90 -13.12
C GLN A 118 2.04 17.63 -11.70
N ASN A 119 0.88 18.26 -11.37
CA ASN A 119 0.22 18.16 -10.06
C ASN A 119 1.04 18.70 -8.88
N HIS A 120 2.08 19.51 -9.11
CA HIS A 120 2.91 20.11 -8.07
C HIS A 120 2.62 21.61 -7.93
N TYR A 121 1.50 21.92 -7.29
CA TYR A 121 1.06 23.30 -7.00
C TYR A 121 0.60 23.44 -5.55
N GLY A 122 0.74 24.63 -5.00
CA GLY A 122 0.41 24.91 -3.61
C GLY A 122 -1.05 24.65 -3.26
N THR A 123 -1.34 24.36 -2.01
CA THR A 123 -2.70 24.20 -1.51
C THR A 123 -3.13 25.44 -0.72
N LYS A 124 -4.40 25.84 -0.83
CA LYS A 124 -4.97 26.96 -0.07
C LYS A 124 -5.25 26.61 1.41
N HIS A 125 -4.98 25.37 1.82
CA HIS A 125 -5.24 24.92 3.20
C HIS A 125 -4.23 25.48 4.18
N LYS A 126 -4.70 26.20 5.19
CA LYS A 126 -3.86 26.73 6.26
C LYS A 126 -3.16 25.61 7.04
N VAL A 127 -1.90 25.86 7.42
CA VAL A 127 -1.17 25.00 8.34
C VAL A 127 -1.74 25.18 9.75
N LYS A 128 -2.03 24.07 10.40
CA LYS A 128 -2.40 24.02 11.81
C LYS A 128 -1.68 22.83 12.44
N LEU A 129 -1.09 23.01 13.60
CA LEU A 129 -0.42 21.97 14.36
C LEU A 129 -1.17 21.77 15.68
N ASN A 130 -1.91 20.68 15.81
CA ASN A 130 -2.69 20.33 17.01
C ASN A 130 -2.68 18.84 17.33
N GLY A 131 -1.79 18.07 16.67
CA GLY A 131 -1.64 16.65 16.89
C GLY A 131 -2.68 15.74 16.22
N TYR A 132 -3.80 16.28 15.70
CA TYR A 132 -4.76 15.50 14.94
C TYR A 132 -4.21 15.05 13.58
N MET A 133 -4.82 14.00 13.00
CA MET A 133 -4.49 13.51 11.66
C MET A 133 -4.43 14.68 10.66
N GLY A 134 -3.42 14.73 9.82
CA GLY A 134 -3.18 15.85 8.89
C GLY A 134 -2.58 17.09 9.53
N ASN A 135 -2.66 17.28 10.85
CA ASN A 135 -2.13 18.43 11.61
C ASN A 135 -0.95 18.05 12.51
N ARG A 136 -0.30 16.93 12.23
CA ARG A 136 0.88 16.46 12.96
C ARG A 136 2.16 17.04 12.35
N LYS A 137 3.14 17.35 13.18
CA LYS A 137 4.50 17.60 12.73
C LYS A 137 5.08 16.31 12.19
N LEU A 138 5.54 16.33 10.94
CA LEU A 138 6.20 15.20 10.30
C LEU A 138 7.72 15.43 10.29
N SER A 139 8.47 14.33 10.14
CA SER A 139 9.94 14.35 10.11
C SER A 139 10.42 13.83 8.75
N TRP A 140 11.49 14.43 8.23
CA TRP A 140 12.12 14.04 6.99
C TRP A 140 12.71 12.62 6.99
N ASP A 141 13.17 12.18 8.16
CA ASP A 141 13.86 10.90 8.40
C ASP A 141 12.92 9.72 8.70
N LYS A 142 11.61 9.91 8.57
CA LYS A 142 10.59 8.88 8.81
C LYS A 142 9.69 8.69 7.60
N PRO A 143 9.13 7.48 7.43
CA PRO A 143 8.05 7.26 6.46
C PRO A 143 6.88 8.22 6.70
N GLY A 144 6.23 8.65 5.62
CA GLY A 144 5.03 9.45 5.69
C GLY A 144 3.88 8.74 6.41
N PRO A 145 2.87 9.48 6.87
CA PRO A 145 1.65 8.90 7.42
C PRO A 145 0.81 8.26 6.31
N THR A 146 -0.12 7.39 6.70
CA THR A 146 -1.08 6.83 5.76
C THR A 146 -1.85 7.95 5.04
N ILE A 147 -1.74 7.98 3.72
CA ILE A 147 -2.56 8.84 2.88
C ILE A 147 -3.98 8.26 2.80
N VAL A 148 -4.98 9.11 3.03
CA VAL A 148 -6.39 8.71 3.04
C VAL A 148 -7.17 9.41 1.93
N GLY A 149 -8.20 8.74 1.39
CA GLY A 149 -8.99 9.22 0.26
C GLY A 149 -9.95 10.37 0.55
N ARG A 150 -9.90 10.99 1.74
CA ARG A 150 -10.69 12.18 2.06
C ARG A 150 -9.90 13.44 1.72
N GLY A 151 -10.07 13.93 0.51
CA GLY A 151 -9.58 15.26 0.14
C GLY A 151 -10.62 16.31 0.47
N GLY A 152 -10.31 17.29 1.33
CA GLY A 152 -11.06 18.55 1.44
C GLY A 152 -12.54 18.51 1.82
N GLY A 153 -13.09 17.38 2.23
CA GLY A 153 -14.48 17.29 2.68
C GLY A 153 -14.67 17.81 4.12
N THR A 154 -15.90 18.06 4.49
CA THR A 154 -16.33 18.52 5.81
C THR A 154 -15.73 17.66 6.93
N GLY A 155 -14.73 18.13 7.64
CA GLY A 155 -14.07 17.39 8.71
C GLY A 155 -12.60 17.70 8.91
N GLY A 156 -12.10 18.71 8.21
CA GLY A 156 -10.72 19.18 8.34
C GLY A 156 -9.78 18.57 7.31
N PRO A 157 -8.64 19.20 7.09
CA PRO A 157 -7.71 18.78 6.06
C PRO A 157 -7.04 17.46 6.48
N VAL A 158 -7.25 16.44 5.67
CA VAL A 158 -6.57 15.16 5.77
C VAL A 158 -5.21 15.20 5.06
N ILE A 159 -4.97 16.28 4.28
CA ILE A 159 -3.68 16.55 3.66
C ILE A 159 -2.69 16.93 4.74
N ALA A 160 -1.65 16.11 4.91
CA ALA A 160 -0.68 16.31 5.96
C ALA A 160 0.13 17.61 5.78
N VAL A 161 0.64 18.15 6.87
CA VAL A 161 1.56 19.30 6.87
C VAL A 161 2.92 18.83 6.38
N HIS A 162 3.49 19.58 5.43
CA HIS A 162 4.84 19.33 4.91
C HIS A 162 5.88 19.51 6.04
N PRO A 163 6.98 18.74 6.07
CA PRO A 163 7.97 18.84 7.14
C PRO A 163 8.61 20.22 7.35
N ASN A 164 8.59 21.10 6.32
CA ASN A 164 9.04 22.51 6.47
C ASN A 164 8.08 23.37 7.31
N LEU A 165 6.88 22.85 7.64
CA LEU A 165 5.84 23.50 8.46
C LEU A 165 5.23 24.78 7.86
N LYS A 166 5.55 25.14 6.63
CA LYS A 166 5.04 26.35 5.96
C LYS A 166 3.75 26.08 5.16
N ARG A 167 3.57 24.87 4.69
CA ARG A 167 2.47 24.47 3.81
C ARG A 167 2.04 23.00 4.04
N ARG A 168 1.03 22.57 3.31
CA ARG A 168 0.62 21.17 3.23
C ARG A 168 1.23 20.50 2.01
N PHE A 169 1.19 19.17 1.97
CA PHE A 169 1.63 18.44 0.78
C PHE A 169 0.83 18.87 -0.45
N THR A 170 1.53 18.93 -1.58
CA THR A 170 0.93 19.04 -2.89
C THR A 170 0.34 17.69 -3.33
N VAL A 171 -0.38 17.69 -4.44
CA VAL A 171 -0.88 16.45 -5.06
C VAL A 171 0.31 15.56 -5.48
N ARG A 172 1.34 16.12 -6.13
CA ARG A 172 2.55 15.38 -6.54
C ARG A 172 3.31 14.78 -5.36
N GLU A 173 3.52 15.54 -4.30
CA GLU A 173 4.17 15.02 -3.09
C GLU A 173 3.38 13.86 -2.48
N THR A 174 2.06 14.00 -2.42
CA THR A 174 1.17 12.94 -1.94
C THR A 174 1.22 11.71 -2.83
N ALA A 175 1.30 11.90 -4.16
CA ALA A 175 1.43 10.81 -5.12
C ALA A 175 2.76 10.06 -4.97
N ARG A 176 3.89 10.78 -4.82
CA ARG A 176 5.21 10.16 -4.59
C ARG A 176 5.28 9.40 -3.27
N ILE A 177 4.59 9.87 -2.21
CA ILE A 177 4.47 9.14 -0.94
C ILE A 177 3.68 7.83 -1.12
N GLN A 178 2.80 7.75 -2.10
CA GLN A 178 2.10 6.53 -2.55
C GLN A 178 2.87 5.78 -3.66
N SER A 179 4.14 6.15 -3.89
CA SER A 179 5.02 5.59 -4.93
C SER A 179 4.49 5.67 -6.36
N PHE A 180 3.60 6.63 -6.68
CA PHE A 180 3.26 6.92 -8.07
C PHE A 180 4.43 7.56 -8.80
N PRO A 181 4.71 7.17 -10.06
CA PRO A 181 5.75 7.79 -10.88
C PRO A 181 5.36 9.21 -11.30
N ASP A 182 6.33 10.03 -11.68
CA ASP A 182 6.12 11.45 -11.94
C ASP A 182 5.37 11.73 -13.25
N ASP A 183 5.41 10.81 -14.19
CA ASP A 183 4.67 10.87 -15.46
C ASP A 183 3.18 10.52 -15.30
N PHE A 184 2.78 9.96 -14.15
CA PHE A 184 1.37 9.70 -13.87
C PHE A 184 0.65 10.99 -13.49
N VAL A 185 -0.26 11.44 -14.33
CA VAL A 185 -1.02 12.69 -14.16
C VAL A 185 -2.40 12.43 -13.57
N PHE A 186 -2.70 13.09 -12.46
CA PHE A 186 -4.03 13.07 -11.85
C PHE A 186 -4.91 14.18 -12.42
N LEU A 187 -6.10 13.84 -12.90
CA LEU A 187 -7.03 14.76 -13.53
C LEU A 187 -8.23 15.11 -12.61
N GLY A 188 -8.92 16.18 -12.95
CA GLY A 188 -10.07 16.67 -12.21
C GLY A 188 -9.71 17.69 -11.12
N SER A 189 -10.66 17.98 -10.23
CA SER A 189 -10.43 18.94 -9.14
C SER A 189 -9.35 18.46 -8.17
N THR A 190 -8.65 19.38 -7.50
CA THR A 190 -7.63 19.07 -6.49
C THR A 190 -8.14 18.08 -5.43
N SER A 191 -9.37 18.24 -4.96
CA SER A 191 -9.98 17.29 -4.02
C SER A 191 -10.19 15.91 -4.61
N SER A 192 -10.51 15.82 -5.90
CA SER A 192 -10.62 14.55 -6.62
C SER A 192 -9.26 13.87 -6.75
N GLN A 193 -8.20 14.63 -7.09
CA GLN A 193 -6.84 14.13 -7.23
C GLN A 193 -6.33 13.52 -5.91
N PHE A 194 -6.48 14.21 -4.77
CA PHE A 194 -6.14 13.66 -3.46
C PHE A 194 -6.94 12.41 -3.11
N ARG A 195 -8.22 12.35 -3.49
CA ARG A 195 -9.07 11.18 -3.26
C ARG A 195 -8.64 9.99 -4.09
N GLN A 196 -8.27 10.20 -5.36
CA GLN A 196 -7.73 9.15 -6.22
C GLN A 196 -6.47 8.53 -5.61
N ILE A 197 -5.51 9.36 -5.19
CA ILE A 197 -4.27 8.91 -4.57
C ILE A 197 -4.55 8.14 -3.27
N GLY A 198 -5.37 8.68 -2.39
CA GLY A 198 -5.61 8.08 -1.07
C GLY A 198 -6.39 6.75 -1.12
N ASN A 199 -7.26 6.58 -2.14
CA ASN A 199 -8.00 5.33 -2.36
C ASN A 199 -7.18 4.27 -3.11
N ALA A 200 -6.08 4.65 -3.74
CA ALA A 200 -5.23 3.71 -4.45
C ALA A 200 -4.47 2.79 -3.50
N VAL A 201 -4.16 1.60 -3.97
CA VAL A 201 -3.08 0.78 -3.41
C VAL A 201 -1.76 1.42 -3.82
N ALA A 202 -0.82 1.57 -2.89
CA ALA A 202 0.49 2.15 -3.21
C ALA A 202 1.19 1.32 -4.30
N VAL A 203 1.80 1.98 -5.29
CA VAL A 203 2.23 1.33 -6.54
C VAL A 203 3.29 0.27 -6.29
N ASP A 204 4.36 0.57 -5.54
CA ASP A 204 5.40 -0.40 -5.22
C ASP A 204 4.84 -1.59 -4.42
N PHE A 205 3.88 -1.33 -3.52
CA PHE A 205 3.23 -2.39 -2.77
C PHE A 205 2.42 -3.32 -3.69
N ALA A 206 1.61 -2.75 -4.58
CA ALA A 206 0.84 -3.52 -5.57
C ALA A 206 1.75 -4.33 -6.50
N TYR A 207 2.89 -3.74 -6.93
CA TYR A 207 3.89 -4.43 -7.74
C TYR A 207 4.42 -5.70 -7.05
N HIS A 208 4.83 -5.61 -5.79
CA HIS A 208 5.36 -6.77 -5.06
C HIS A 208 4.31 -7.87 -4.84
N LEU A 209 3.06 -7.48 -4.56
CA LEU A 209 1.96 -8.44 -4.43
C LEU A 209 1.65 -9.12 -5.77
N GLY A 210 1.52 -8.32 -6.84
CA GLY A 210 1.21 -8.81 -8.18
C GLY A 210 2.31 -9.68 -8.77
N LYS A 211 3.59 -9.38 -8.44
CA LYS A 211 4.72 -10.19 -8.89
C LYS A 211 4.62 -11.65 -8.42
N VAL A 212 4.18 -11.91 -7.19
CA VAL A 212 4.00 -13.29 -6.71
C VAL A 212 2.93 -14.03 -7.53
N LEU A 213 1.84 -13.35 -7.87
CA LEU A 213 0.78 -13.94 -8.70
C LEU A 213 1.28 -14.23 -10.11
N LYS A 214 2.03 -13.30 -10.70
CA LYS A 214 2.66 -13.52 -12.02
C LYS A 214 3.67 -14.68 -11.98
N ASP A 215 4.53 -14.73 -10.97
CA ASP A 215 5.51 -15.82 -10.82
C ASP A 215 4.79 -17.17 -10.62
N PHE A 216 3.61 -17.18 -10.01
CA PHE A 216 2.77 -18.36 -9.89
C PHE A 216 2.20 -18.82 -11.25
N GLU A 217 1.61 -17.91 -12.01
CA GLU A 217 1.08 -18.20 -13.36
C GLU A 217 2.17 -18.73 -14.30
N GLU A 218 3.39 -18.19 -14.19
CA GLU A 218 4.55 -18.59 -14.99
C GLU A 218 5.25 -19.84 -14.41
N ASN A 219 4.71 -20.50 -13.38
CA ASN A 219 5.29 -21.67 -12.69
C ASN A 219 6.72 -21.44 -12.15
N LYS A 220 7.05 -20.20 -11.77
CA LYS A 220 8.37 -19.80 -11.25
C LYS A 220 8.51 -19.93 -9.74
N LEU A 221 7.41 -20.18 -9.02
CA LEU A 221 7.43 -20.33 -7.57
C LEU A 221 8.00 -21.69 -7.15
N LEU A 222 8.79 -21.67 -6.09
CA LEU A 222 9.40 -22.87 -5.53
C LEU A 222 8.49 -23.52 -4.48
N THR A 223 8.45 -24.85 -4.47
CA THR A 223 7.88 -25.63 -3.36
C THR A 223 8.70 -25.42 -2.08
N GLN A 224 8.13 -25.76 -0.92
CA GLN A 224 8.86 -25.70 0.36
C GLN A 224 10.10 -26.61 0.35
N ALA A 225 10.00 -27.81 -0.23
CA ALA A 225 11.13 -28.71 -0.39
C ALA A 225 12.26 -28.10 -1.23
N GLN A 226 11.93 -27.49 -2.36
CA GLN A 226 12.92 -26.80 -3.22
C GLN A 226 13.57 -25.59 -2.54
N LYS A 227 12.82 -24.88 -1.67
CA LYS A 227 13.40 -23.78 -0.86
C LYS A 227 14.45 -24.31 0.13
N SER A 228 14.17 -25.42 0.81
CA SER A 228 15.10 -26.03 1.78
C SER A 228 16.41 -26.44 1.11
N ILE A 229 16.37 -27.02 -0.08
CA ILE A 229 17.57 -27.42 -0.85
C ILE A 229 18.44 -26.21 -1.22
N LYS A 230 17.83 -25.08 -1.59
CA LYS A 230 18.61 -23.86 -1.91
C LYS A 230 19.34 -23.26 -0.71
N PHE A 231 18.84 -23.44 0.50
CA PHE A 231 19.53 -22.96 1.72
C PHE A 231 20.71 -23.84 2.14
N THR A 232 20.68 -25.16 1.83
CA THR A 232 21.78 -26.08 2.15
C THR A 232 22.98 -25.99 1.20
N ASN A 233 22.82 -25.45 0.01
CA ASN A 233 23.88 -25.32 -1.00
C ASN A 233 24.65 -23.98 -0.95
N HIS A 234 24.46 -23.15 0.07
CA HIS A 234 25.13 -21.86 0.28
C HIS A 234 25.91 -21.80 1.62
N HIS A 235 26.31 -22.97 2.17
CA HIS A 235 27.23 -23.07 3.30
C HIS A 235 28.50 -23.81 2.91
#